data_702881a3565c826a4b46b47936023298
#
_entry.id   702881a3565c826a4b46b47936023298
#
_cell.length_a   1.000
_cell.length_b   1.000
_cell.length_c   1.000
_cell.angle_alpha   90.00
_cell.angle_beta   90.00
_cell.angle_gamma   90.00
#
_symmetry.space_group_name_H-M   'P 1'
#
loop_
_entity.id
_entity.type
_entity.pdbx_description
1 polymer ?
#
loop_
_entity_poly.entity_id
_entity_poly.type
_entity_poly.pdbx_seq_one_letter_code
_entity_poly.pdbx_strand_id
1 'polypeptide(L)'
;MLAATRGQRTRAETMLRAQPELADEPWAALALGRSWDGDPNTPGGPRRWAPLLYVCHSCFPSATLARELVDRGADPNVTFENEYGHMSALYGAAGIAHDPELTRVLLEAGANPDDGESVYHSTESRSPACLELLLAHGAPTAGTNALAHALDDERIEHVRLLLEAGADPNEHAHVAHAVRRGRGPEVVRLLAEHGADLDRPGGETWRGNVRLRTPYQHARLRARDDVARVLEELGASTEVDTADAGIESLARGERPTTRLPETFDVDQQEVIVLAALRGHLDEVVDAVGSGFRGVVGGSPEGSLVEHAAWVGDATLVERLLARGAEPGVALGWAAHGSRNHGAPGDYVAVAETLVAAGNAVEPGLLDDAEGPLYAWLDERLPD
;
A
#
# COMPACT_ATOMS: atom_id res chain seq x y z
N MET A 1 -11.98 7.84 -20.44
CA MET A 1 -11.82 8.87 -19.40
C MET A 1 -12.04 8.33 -17.98
N LEU A 2 -13.20 7.77 -17.59
CA LEU A 2 -13.39 7.27 -16.20
C LEU A 2 -12.34 6.23 -15.78
N ALA A 3 -11.93 5.32 -16.65
CA ALA A 3 -10.86 4.38 -16.37
C ALA A 3 -9.53 5.10 -16.08
N ALA A 4 -9.18 6.14 -16.86
CA ALA A 4 -7.96 6.93 -16.65
C ALA A 4 -7.94 7.61 -15.27
N THR A 5 -9.05 8.24 -14.86
CA THR A 5 -9.16 8.92 -13.55
C THR A 5 -9.46 7.99 -12.36
N ARG A 6 -9.50 6.68 -12.57
CA ARG A 6 -9.55 5.63 -11.54
C ARG A 6 -8.23 4.86 -11.41
N GLY A 7 -7.18 5.29 -12.11
CA GLY A 7 -5.90 4.59 -12.13
C GLY A 7 -5.90 3.28 -12.93
N GLN A 8 -6.96 2.98 -13.68
CA GLN A 8 -7.11 1.74 -14.46
C GLN A 8 -6.44 1.89 -15.84
N ARG A 9 -5.11 2.01 -15.86
CA ARG A 9 -4.32 2.27 -17.09
C ARG A 9 -4.57 1.21 -18.15
N THR A 10 -4.43 -0.07 -17.83
CA THR A 10 -4.60 -1.18 -18.80
C THR A 10 -5.98 -1.16 -19.44
N ARG A 11 -7.03 -0.92 -18.62
CA ARG A 11 -8.41 -0.80 -19.14
C ARG A 11 -8.58 0.41 -20.04
N ALA A 12 -8.03 1.56 -19.66
CA ALA A 12 -8.08 2.78 -20.49
C ALA A 12 -7.39 2.56 -21.85
N GLU A 13 -6.20 1.96 -21.87
CA GLU A 13 -5.45 1.65 -23.08
C GLU A 13 -6.17 0.61 -23.95
N THR A 14 -6.82 -0.40 -23.37
CA THR A 14 -7.61 -1.40 -24.09
C THR A 14 -8.81 -0.74 -24.77
N MET A 15 -9.54 0.12 -24.06
CA MET A 15 -10.65 0.89 -24.65
C MET A 15 -10.21 1.78 -25.80
N LEU A 16 -9.06 2.48 -25.66
CA LEU A 16 -8.50 3.34 -26.70
C LEU A 16 -8.02 2.53 -27.93
N ARG A 17 -7.54 1.32 -27.74
CA ARG A 17 -7.19 0.42 -28.86
C ARG A 17 -8.42 -0.05 -29.62
N ALA A 18 -9.52 -0.35 -28.91
CA ALA A 18 -10.78 -0.78 -29.52
C ALA A 18 -11.52 0.37 -30.21
N GLN A 19 -11.48 1.58 -29.65
CA GLN A 19 -12.19 2.77 -30.09
C GLN A 19 -11.28 4.01 -30.01
N PRO A 20 -10.34 4.19 -30.97
CA PRO A 20 -9.37 5.30 -30.95
C PRO A 20 -10.00 6.70 -30.92
N GLU A 21 -11.19 6.85 -31.50
CA GLU A 21 -11.97 8.10 -31.54
C GLU A 21 -12.36 8.61 -30.15
N LEU A 22 -12.38 7.76 -29.12
CA LEU A 22 -12.62 8.19 -27.74
C LEU A 22 -11.57 9.20 -27.24
N ALA A 23 -10.39 9.19 -27.84
CA ALA A 23 -9.32 10.12 -27.51
C ALA A 23 -9.56 11.55 -28.01
N ASP A 24 -10.49 11.75 -28.96
CA ASP A 24 -10.83 13.04 -29.55
C ASP A 24 -11.98 13.73 -28.79
N GLU A 25 -12.64 13.00 -27.87
CA GLU A 25 -13.62 13.59 -26.98
C GLU A 25 -12.90 14.55 -26.00
N PRO A 26 -13.35 15.82 -25.86
CA PRO A 26 -12.59 16.86 -25.13
C PRO A 26 -12.14 16.48 -23.72
N TRP A 27 -13.04 15.90 -22.93
CA TRP A 27 -12.72 15.50 -21.55
C TRP A 27 -11.84 14.23 -21.48
N ALA A 28 -11.93 13.36 -22.50
CA ALA A 28 -11.02 12.24 -22.61
C ALA A 28 -9.63 12.70 -23.04
N ALA A 29 -9.53 13.61 -24.02
CA ALA A 29 -8.27 14.22 -24.44
C ALA A 29 -7.55 14.89 -23.26
N LEU A 30 -8.30 15.62 -22.42
CA LEU A 30 -7.80 16.25 -21.21
C LEU A 30 -7.25 15.21 -20.20
N ALA A 31 -8.02 14.16 -19.90
CA ALA A 31 -7.59 13.09 -19.00
C ALA A 31 -6.45 12.21 -19.57
N LEU A 32 -6.20 12.28 -20.88
CA LEU A 32 -5.07 11.65 -21.55
C LEU A 32 -3.84 12.59 -21.64
N GLY A 33 -3.91 13.78 -21.03
CA GLY A 33 -2.81 14.75 -21.02
C GLY A 33 -2.53 15.36 -22.41
N ARG A 34 -3.50 15.42 -23.32
CA ARG A 34 -3.30 15.86 -24.71
C ARG A 34 -3.51 17.35 -24.91
N SER A 35 -4.75 17.83 -24.75
CA SER A 35 -5.10 19.23 -24.99
C SER A 35 -6.41 19.64 -24.31
N TRP A 36 -6.59 20.94 -24.11
CA TRP A 36 -7.83 21.56 -23.63
C TRP A 36 -7.97 23.00 -24.13
N ASP A 37 -9.00 23.26 -24.95
CA ASP A 37 -9.25 24.59 -25.52
C ASP A 37 -10.34 25.38 -24.74
N GLY A 38 -11.08 24.70 -23.83
CA GLY A 38 -12.13 25.32 -23.03
C GLY A 38 -11.61 26.23 -21.91
N ASP A 39 -12.52 26.83 -21.16
CA ASP A 39 -12.20 27.60 -19.97
C ASP A 39 -11.48 26.70 -18.94
N PRO A 40 -10.32 27.13 -18.38
CA PRO A 40 -9.52 26.31 -17.45
C PRO A 40 -10.15 26.09 -16.09
N ASN A 41 -11.20 26.88 -15.73
CA ASN A 41 -11.86 26.80 -14.42
C ASN A 41 -13.30 26.26 -14.50
N THR A 42 -13.89 26.14 -15.69
CA THR A 42 -15.28 25.65 -15.81
C THR A 42 -15.37 24.14 -15.56
N PRO A 43 -16.04 23.69 -14.49
CA PRO A 43 -16.21 22.27 -14.22
C PRO A 43 -17.09 21.59 -15.28
N GLY A 44 -16.75 20.32 -15.60
CA GLY A 44 -17.52 19.55 -16.58
C GLY A 44 -17.09 18.10 -16.68
N GLY A 45 -17.50 17.45 -17.74
CA GLY A 45 -17.24 16.03 -17.95
C GLY A 45 -18.00 15.13 -16.97
N PRO A 46 -17.79 13.79 -17.01
CA PRO A 46 -18.53 12.83 -16.19
C PRO A 46 -18.32 12.95 -14.69
N ARG A 47 -17.16 13.51 -14.25
CA ARG A 47 -16.87 13.74 -12.82
C ARG A 47 -17.29 15.14 -12.36
N ARG A 48 -17.68 16.03 -13.30
CA ARG A 48 -17.93 17.45 -13.04
C ARG A 48 -16.78 18.17 -12.36
N TRP A 49 -15.57 17.79 -12.69
CA TRP A 49 -14.34 18.39 -12.19
C TRP A 49 -13.89 19.58 -13.02
N ALA A 50 -13.12 20.47 -12.44
CA ALA A 50 -12.36 21.46 -13.19
C ALA A 50 -11.26 20.76 -14.02
N PRO A 51 -10.84 21.34 -15.18
CA PRO A 51 -9.89 20.72 -16.10
C PRO A 51 -8.60 20.24 -15.43
N LEU A 52 -8.01 21.05 -14.54
CA LEU A 52 -6.75 20.72 -13.85
C LEU A 52 -6.83 19.41 -13.04
N LEU A 53 -7.99 19.12 -12.42
CA LEU A 53 -8.20 17.86 -11.68
C LEU A 53 -8.15 16.62 -12.58
N TYR A 54 -8.64 16.72 -13.82
CA TYR A 54 -8.54 15.61 -14.78
C TYR A 54 -7.11 15.31 -15.18
N VAL A 55 -6.27 16.33 -15.29
CA VAL A 55 -4.84 16.18 -15.61
C VAL A 55 -4.09 15.55 -14.45
N CYS A 56 -4.33 16.06 -13.22
CA CYS A 56 -3.58 15.66 -12.02
C CYS A 56 -3.98 14.29 -11.48
N HIS A 57 -5.28 13.93 -11.55
CA HIS A 57 -5.79 12.65 -11.05
C HIS A 57 -5.89 11.56 -12.14
N SER A 58 -5.17 11.71 -13.24
CA SER A 58 -5.12 10.72 -14.32
C SER A 58 -3.90 9.80 -14.20
N CYS A 59 -4.06 8.55 -14.65
CA CYS A 59 -2.91 7.67 -14.90
C CYS A 59 -2.10 8.05 -16.16
N PHE A 60 -2.46 9.15 -16.84
CA PHE A 60 -1.73 9.80 -17.94
C PHE A 60 -1.43 11.26 -17.59
N PRO A 61 -0.66 11.53 -16.52
CA PRO A 61 -0.40 12.88 -16.08
C PRO A 61 0.37 13.68 -17.16
N SER A 62 0.20 15.00 -17.17
CA SER A 62 0.88 15.88 -18.12
C SER A 62 1.25 17.22 -17.46
N ALA A 63 2.49 17.36 -17.06
CA ALA A 63 3.01 18.63 -16.54
C ALA A 63 2.92 19.76 -17.56
N THR A 64 3.12 19.46 -18.86
CA THR A 64 2.98 20.46 -19.93
C THR A 64 1.57 21.00 -19.99
N LEU A 65 0.56 20.14 -20.03
CA LEU A 65 -0.83 20.58 -20.10
C LEU A 65 -1.28 21.29 -18.80
N ALA A 66 -0.80 20.83 -17.63
CA ALA A 66 -1.06 21.53 -16.37
C ALA A 66 -0.47 22.96 -16.39
N ARG A 67 0.75 23.14 -16.88
CA ARG A 67 1.37 24.48 -17.05
C ARG A 67 0.55 25.36 -17.98
N GLU A 68 0.14 24.83 -19.14
CA GLU A 68 -0.73 25.57 -20.08
C GLU A 68 -2.06 26.02 -19.43
N LEU A 69 -2.68 25.15 -18.62
CA LEU A 69 -3.91 25.48 -17.88
C LEU A 69 -3.67 26.57 -16.85
N VAL A 70 -2.58 26.46 -16.08
CA VAL A 70 -2.20 27.46 -15.05
C VAL A 70 -1.86 28.81 -15.70
N ASP A 71 -1.10 28.81 -16.79
CA ASP A 71 -0.77 30.04 -17.55
C ASP A 71 -2.02 30.73 -18.10
N ARG A 72 -3.08 29.97 -18.34
CA ARG A 72 -4.40 30.46 -18.76
C ARG A 72 -5.32 30.81 -17.57
N GLY A 73 -4.83 30.73 -16.34
CA GLY A 73 -5.53 31.13 -15.12
C GLY A 73 -6.31 30.00 -14.44
N ALA A 74 -5.95 28.71 -14.65
CA ALA A 74 -6.50 27.65 -13.82
C ALA A 74 -6.11 27.87 -12.35
N ASP A 75 -7.06 27.64 -11.43
CA ASP A 75 -6.80 27.70 -10.00
C ASP A 75 -5.98 26.48 -9.56
N PRO A 76 -4.72 26.64 -9.08
CA PRO A 76 -3.91 25.53 -8.63
C PRO A 76 -4.41 24.89 -7.34
N ASN A 77 -5.32 25.53 -6.62
CA ASN A 77 -5.93 25.08 -5.37
C ASN A 77 -7.30 24.43 -5.57
N VAL A 78 -7.67 24.15 -6.81
CA VAL A 78 -8.94 23.49 -7.11
C VAL A 78 -9.01 22.12 -6.45
N THR A 79 -10.19 21.80 -5.89
CA THR A 79 -10.48 20.54 -5.21
C THR A 79 -11.77 19.90 -5.73
N PHE A 80 -11.95 18.61 -5.44
CA PHE A 80 -13.26 17.95 -5.47
C PHE A 80 -13.53 17.26 -4.14
N GLU A 81 -14.80 17.00 -3.83
CA GLU A 81 -15.17 16.25 -2.63
C GLU A 81 -15.41 14.77 -2.93
N ASN A 82 -14.97 13.91 -2.01
CA ASN A 82 -15.34 12.51 -1.94
C ASN A 82 -15.69 12.13 -0.48
N GLU A 83 -15.87 10.85 -0.20
CA GLU A 83 -16.19 10.33 1.14
C GLU A 83 -15.07 10.56 2.19
N TYR A 84 -13.84 10.85 1.75
CA TYR A 84 -12.68 11.11 2.62
C TYR A 84 -12.41 12.62 2.81
N GLY A 85 -13.04 13.50 2.03
CA GLY A 85 -12.91 14.95 2.15
C GLY A 85 -12.58 15.65 0.83
N HIS A 86 -11.82 16.76 0.94
CA HIS A 86 -11.42 17.59 -0.20
C HIS A 86 -10.11 17.08 -0.80
N MET A 87 -10.16 16.65 -2.07
CA MET A 87 -9.01 16.16 -2.82
C MET A 87 -8.50 17.25 -3.75
N SER A 88 -7.27 17.71 -3.53
CA SER A 88 -6.64 18.79 -4.29
C SER A 88 -6.04 18.34 -5.62
N ALA A 89 -5.78 19.28 -6.52
CA ALA A 89 -4.96 19.02 -7.71
C ALA A 89 -3.53 18.60 -7.32
N LEU A 90 -2.96 19.18 -6.24
CA LEU A 90 -1.64 18.85 -5.74
C LEU A 90 -1.57 17.41 -5.23
N TYR A 91 -2.57 16.94 -4.48
CA TYR A 91 -2.69 15.54 -4.11
C TYR A 91 -2.73 14.62 -5.35
N GLY A 92 -3.48 15.01 -6.38
CA GLY A 92 -3.48 14.27 -7.64
C GLY A 92 -2.10 14.12 -8.26
N ALA A 93 -1.30 15.19 -8.25
CA ALA A 93 0.05 15.22 -8.82
C ALA A 93 1.08 14.45 -7.97
N ALA A 94 1.12 14.72 -6.66
CA ALA A 94 2.13 14.18 -5.75
C ALA A 94 1.77 12.80 -5.19
N GLY A 95 0.48 12.55 -4.89
CA GLY A 95 0.03 11.35 -4.20
C GLY A 95 -0.59 10.29 -5.11
N ILE A 96 -1.12 10.65 -6.28
CA ILE A 96 -1.73 9.69 -7.22
C ILE A 96 -0.84 9.44 -8.43
N ALA A 97 -0.41 10.53 -9.11
CA ALA A 97 0.43 10.43 -10.29
C ALA A 97 1.91 10.18 -9.95
N HIS A 98 2.34 10.60 -8.76
CA HIS A 98 3.72 10.60 -8.29
C HIS A 98 4.67 11.25 -9.31
N ASP A 99 4.21 12.35 -9.93
CA ASP A 99 4.91 13.07 -10.97
C ASP A 99 5.58 14.35 -10.41
N PRO A 100 6.92 14.38 -10.26
CA PRO A 100 7.62 15.52 -9.68
C PRO A 100 7.51 16.79 -10.52
N GLU A 101 7.45 16.68 -11.87
CA GLU A 101 7.32 17.86 -12.73
C GLU A 101 5.92 18.46 -12.62
N LEU A 102 4.89 17.63 -12.58
CA LEU A 102 3.51 18.08 -12.36
C LEU A 102 3.36 18.70 -10.98
N THR A 103 3.93 18.08 -9.94
CA THR A 103 3.95 18.60 -8.56
C THR A 103 4.63 19.97 -8.51
N ARG A 104 5.79 20.13 -9.16
CA ARG A 104 6.52 21.39 -9.23
C ARG A 104 5.69 22.48 -9.91
N VAL A 105 5.06 22.18 -11.05
CA VAL A 105 4.20 23.13 -11.77
C VAL A 105 3.12 23.70 -10.87
N LEU A 106 2.47 22.86 -10.08
CA LEU A 106 1.40 23.31 -9.17
C LEU A 106 1.95 24.14 -8.00
N LEU A 107 3.05 23.72 -7.38
CA LEU A 107 3.67 24.45 -6.26
C LEU A 107 4.19 25.81 -6.71
N GLU A 108 4.87 25.91 -7.87
CA GLU A 108 5.30 27.17 -8.47
C GLU A 108 4.12 28.10 -8.80
N ALA A 109 2.95 27.52 -9.12
CA ALA A 109 1.72 28.27 -9.37
C ALA A 109 0.99 28.70 -8.09
N GLY A 110 1.46 28.33 -6.91
CA GLY A 110 0.89 28.70 -5.61
C GLY A 110 -0.14 27.69 -5.08
N ALA A 111 -0.04 26.42 -5.47
CA ALA A 111 -0.80 25.37 -4.79
C ALA A 111 -0.38 25.32 -3.31
N ASN A 112 -1.37 25.18 -2.42
CA ASN A 112 -1.13 25.07 -0.99
C ASN A 112 -0.57 23.69 -0.65
N PRO A 113 0.68 23.57 -0.14
CA PRO A 113 1.27 22.29 0.21
C PRO A 113 0.69 21.68 1.51
N ASP A 114 -0.07 22.45 2.28
CA ASP A 114 -0.84 21.98 3.44
C ASP A 114 -2.28 21.66 3.01
N ASP A 115 -2.43 20.59 2.25
CA ASP A 115 -3.73 20.11 1.73
C ASP A 115 -4.24 18.85 2.45
N GLY A 116 -3.51 18.37 3.47
CA GLY A 116 -3.87 17.23 4.29
C GLY A 116 -3.50 15.86 3.69
N GLU A 117 -3.32 15.74 2.37
CA GLU A 117 -3.19 14.45 1.67
C GLU A 117 -1.84 14.29 0.95
N SER A 118 -1.31 15.37 0.36
CA SER A 118 -0.14 15.30 -0.53
C SER A 118 1.09 14.71 0.14
N VAL A 119 1.41 15.12 1.38
CA VAL A 119 2.59 14.63 2.11
C VAL A 119 2.45 13.15 2.42
N TYR A 120 1.30 12.73 2.93
CA TYR A 120 1.02 11.33 3.26
C TYR A 120 1.17 10.44 2.03
N HIS A 121 0.43 10.73 0.96
CA HIS A 121 0.41 9.88 -0.24
C HIS A 121 1.67 9.97 -1.10
N SER A 122 2.47 11.06 -1.00
CA SER A 122 3.77 11.10 -1.68
C SER A 122 4.75 10.05 -1.17
N THR A 123 4.54 9.50 0.05
CA THR A 123 5.34 8.42 0.60
C THR A 123 5.06 7.06 -0.04
N GLU A 124 3.99 6.89 -0.80
CA GLU A 124 3.68 5.67 -1.55
C GLU A 124 4.60 5.47 -2.77
N SER A 125 5.18 6.55 -3.28
CA SER A 125 6.14 6.49 -4.39
C SER A 125 7.45 5.83 -3.96
N ARG A 126 8.11 5.15 -4.91
CA ARG A 126 9.49 4.68 -4.71
C ARG A 126 10.50 5.84 -4.75
N SER A 127 10.18 6.92 -5.45
CA SER A 127 11.01 8.12 -5.55
C SER A 127 10.59 9.14 -4.49
N PRO A 128 11.49 9.72 -3.72
CA PRO A 128 11.18 10.76 -2.75
C PRO A 128 10.93 12.13 -3.38
N ALA A 129 11.06 12.28 -4.70
CA ALA A 129 11.12 13.58 -5.36
C ALA A 129 9.86 14.45 -5.16
N CYS A 130 8.66 13.86 -5.07
CA CYS A 130 7.45 14.62 -4.74
C CYS A 130 7.46 15.09 -3.29
N LEU A 131 7.87 14.22 -2.36
CA LEU A 131 8.00 14.56 -0.93
C LEU A 131 9.03 15.69 -0.73
N GLU A 132 10.20 15.60 -1.37
CA GLU A 132 11.22 16.66 -1.33
C GLU A 132 10.67 18.02 -1.78
N LEU A 133 9.91 18.04 -2.88
CA LEU A 133 9.27 19.26 -3.38
C LEU A 133 8.25 19.83 -2.40
N LEU A 134 7.38 18.98 -1.84
CA LEU A 134 6.38 19.39 -0.85
C LEU A 134 7.05 19.99 0.40
N LEU A 135 8.03 19.31 0.97
CA LEU A 135 8.76 19.77 2.14
C LEU A 135 9.53 21.07 1.85
N ALA A 136 10.16 21.20 0.69
CA ALA A 136 10.86 22.43 0.26
C ALA A 136 9.91 23.62 0.10
N HIS A 137 8.60 23.39 -0.15
CA HIS A 137 7.57 24.43 -0.21
C HIS A 137 6.81 24.61 1.12
N GLY A 138 7.31 24.02 2.21
CA GLY A 138 6.79 24.23 3.56
C GLY A 138 5.59 23.37 3.93
N ALA A 139 5.39 22.23 3.27
CA ALA A 139 4.37 21.28 3.69
C ALA A 139 4.62 20.81 5.15
N PRO A 140 3.59 20.78 6.01
CA PRO A 140 3.74 20.31 7.38
C PRO A 140 3.96 18.80 7.43
N THR A 141 4.73 18.32 8.41
CA THR A 141 4.87 16.90 8.72
C THR A 141 3.97 16.45 9.87
N ALA A 142 3.71 17.35 10.83
CA ALA A 142 2.90 17.08 12.00
C ALA A 142 1.43 16.83 11.64
N GLY A 143 0.81 15.81 12.23
CA GLY A 143 -0.60 15.46 12.02
C GLY A 143 -0.93 14.85 10.65
N THR A 144 0.07 14.62 9.79
CA THR A 144 -0.13 14.02 8.46
C THR A 144 -0.11 12.50 8.47
N ASN A 145 0.35 11.87 9.55
CA ASN A 145 0.63 10.43 9.65
C ASN A 145 1.66 9.91 8.61
N ALA A 146 2.33 10.80 7.88
CA ALA A 146 3.24 10.45 6.79
C ALA A 146 4.45 9.62 7.26
N LEU A 147 4.97 9.90 8.48
CA LEU A 147 6.09 9.14 9.03
C LEU A 147 5.70 7.67 9.28
N ALA A 148 4.53 7.42 9.86
CA ALA A 148 4.03 6.07 10.06
C ALA A 148 3.81 5.36 8.71
N HIS A 149 3.26 6.07 7.72
CA HIS A 149 3.02 5.53 6.38
C HIS A 149 4.32 5.23 5.62
N ALA A 150 5.33 6.08 5.72
CA ALA A 150 6.67 5.80 5.14
C ALA A 150 7.32 4.56 5.76
N LEU A 151 6.98 4.22 7.01
CA LEU A 151 7.42 3.01 7.70
C LEU A 151 6.62 1.76 7.28
N ASP A 152 5.48 1.88 6.61
CA ASP A 152 4.72 0.73 6.10
C ASP A 152 5.47 0.00 4.99
N ASP A 153 6.28 0.73 4.23
CA ASP A 153 7.15 0.23 3.19
C ASP A 153 8.64 0.40 3.56
N GLU A 154 9.55 -0.19 2.79
CA GLU A 154 10.99 -0.07 2.98
C GLU A 154 11.53 1.22 2.32
N ARG A 155 11.05 2.39 2.81
CA ARG A 155 11.29 3.72 2.23
C ARG A 155 12.16 4.58 3.13
N ILE A 156 13.35 4.11 3.43
CA ILE A 156 14.24 4.76 4.40
C ILE A 156 14.53 6.23 4.07
N GLU A 157 14.60 6.59 2.78
CA GLU A 157 14.86 7.97 2.37
C GLU A 157 13.67 8.89 2.68
N HIS A 158 12.44 8.42 2.51
CA HIS A 158 11.25 9.17 2.92
C HIS A 158 11.21 9.37 4.44
N VAL A 159 11.53 8.32 5.21
CA VAL A 159 11.65 8.40 6.67
C VAL A 159 12.68 9.45 7.07
N ARG A 160 13.85 9.46 6.44
CA ARG A 160 14.92 10.44 6.67
C ARG A 160 14.44 11.86 6.41
N LEU A 161 13.88 12.11 5.24
CA LEU A 161 13.39 13.44 4.84
C LEU A 161 12.33 13.98 5.79
N LEU A 162 11.38 13.13 6.21
CA LEU A 162 10.34 13.53 7.17
C LEU A 162 10.93 13.87 8.53
N LEU A 163 11.87 13.07 9.06
CA LEU A 163 12.54 13.33 10.33
C LEU A 163 13.42 14.61 10.26
N GLU A 164 14.16 14.81 9.18
CA GLU A 164 14.96 16.03 8.93
C GLU A 164 14.06 17.28 8.78
N ALA A 165 12.84 17.12 8.26
CA ALA A 165 11.84 18.17 8.18
C ALA A 165 11.09 18.41 9.50
N GLY A 166 11.43 17.67 10.57
CA GLY A 166 10.92 17.88 11.93
C GLY A 166 9.69 17.03 12.29
N ALA A 167 9.41 15.92 11.57
CA ALA A 167 8.42 14.95 12.03
C ALA A 167 8.81 14.41 13.40
N ASP A 168 7.85 14.35 14.33
CA ASP A 168 8.09 13.84 15.68
C ASP A 168 8.14 12.30 15.66
N PRO A 169 9.30 11.66 15.95
CA PRO A 169 9.39 10.20 15.98
C PRO A 169 8.58 9.58 17.13
N ASN A 170 8.05 10.40 18.04
CA ASN A 170 7.26 10.01 19.20
C ASN A 170 5.78 10.42 19.10
N GLU A 171 5.32 10.96 17.99
CA GLU A 171 3.88 11.26 17.79
C GLU A 171 3.04 9.98 17.97
N HIS A 172 3.56 8.86 17.44
CA HIS A 172 3.04 7.50 17.64
C HIS A 172 4.15 6.56 18.13
N ALA A 173 3.86 5.28 18.28
CA ALA A 173 4.86 4.26 18.63
C ALA A 173 5.66 3.84 17.36
N HIS A 174 6.36 4.77 16.72
CA HIS A 174 6.97 4.57 15.40
C HIS A 174 8.02 3.46 15.37
N VAL A 175 8.80 3.27 16.47
CA VAL A 175 9.78 2.17 16.51
C VAL A 175 9.08 0.81 16.58
N ALA A 176 8.05 0.66 17.40
CA ALA A 176 7.24 -0.55 17.46
C ALA A 176 6.54 -0.81 16.12
N HIS A 177 6.00 0.24 15.49
CA HIS A 177 5.39 0.16 14.16
C HIS A 177 6.40 -0.30 13.10
N ALA A 178 7.58 0.31 13.04
CA ALA A 178 8.65 -0.06 12.10
C ALA A 178 9.06 -1.54 12.25
N VAL A 179 9.28 -2.01 13.48
CA VAL A 179 9.64 -3.40 13.75
C VAL A 179 8.50 -4.35 13.36
N ARG A 180 7.26 -3.99 13.68
CA ARG A 180 6.07 -4.76 13.32
C ARG A 180 5.93 -4.88 11.80
N ARG A 181 6.21 -3.81 11.06
CA ARG A 181 6.22 -3.78 9.58
C ARG A 181 7.45 -4.45 8.96
N GLY A 182 8.34 -5.03 9.78
CA GLY A 182 9.52 -5.76 9.32
C GLY A 182 10.70 -4.89 8.91
N ARG A 183 10.70 -3.61 9.30
CA ARG A 183 11.81 -2.69 8.98
C ARG A 183 13.13 -3.18 9.60
N GLY A 184 14.23 -2.87 8.91
CA GLY A 184 15.57 -3.31 9.28
C GLY A 184 16.21 -2.48 10.41
N PRO A 185 17.38 -2.95 10.91
CA PRO A 185 18.17 -2.26 11.92
C PRO A 185 18.49 -0.80 11.60
N GLU A 186 18.66 -0.47 10.31
CA GLU A 186 18.98 0.87 9.83
C GLU A 186 17.86 1.87 10.15
N VAL A 187 16.60 1.48 9.93
CA VAL A 187 15.45 2.33 10.25
C VAL A 187 15.32 2.55 11.75
N VAL A 188 15.58 1.51 12.57
CA VAL A 188 15.56 1.64 14.03
C VAL A 188 16.64 2.62 14.52
N ARG A 189 17.86 2.55 13.96
CA ARG A 189 18.94 3.51 14.28
C ARG A 189 18.56 4.93 13.87
N LEU A 190 18.01 5.10 12.66
CA LEU A 190 17.59 6.42 12.16
C LEU A 190 16.52 7.05 13.07
N LEU A 191 15.52 6.29 13.51
CA LEU A 191 14.51 6.78 14.45
C LEU A 191 15.15 7.14 15.81
N ALA A 192 16.05 6.30 16.32
CA ALA A 192 16.77 6.54 17.58
C ALA A 192 17.66 7.79 17.52
N GLU A 193 18.36 8.04 16.40
CA GLU A 193 19.17 9.23 16.15
C GLU A 193 18.35 10.52 16.23
N HIS A 194 17.06 10.45 15.90
CA HIS A 194 16.11 11.56 16.01
C HIS A 194 15.31 11.56 17.33
N GLY A 195 15.72 10.75 18.33
CA GLY A 195 15.17 10.79 19.68
C GLY A 195 13.90 9.98 19.90
N ALA A 196 13.68 8.94 19.07
CA ALA A 196 12.56 8.02 19.28
C ALA A 196 12.67 7.24 20.60
N ASP A 197 11.54 7.07 21.31
CA ASP A 197 11.41 6.22 22.48
C ASP A 197 11.42 4.74 22.04
N LEU A 198 12.50 4.02 22.45
CA LEU A 198 12.75 2.63 22.06
C LEU A 198 11.91 1.62 22.86
N ASP A 199 11.27 2.06 23.93
CA ASP A 199 10.48 1.19 24.80
C ASP A 199 8.97 1.44 24.69
N ARG A 200 8.54 2.44 23.91
CA ARG A 200 7.13 2.77 23.74
C ARG A 200 6.37 1.62 23.08
N PRO A 201 5.41 0.98 23.79
CA PRO A 201 4.64 -0.12 23.23
C PRO A 201 3.72 0.35 22.11
N GLY A 202 3.56 -0.47 21.08
CA GLY A 202 2.67 -0.21 19.94
C GLY A 202 1.93 -1.45 19.48
N GLY A 203 0.89 -1.22 18.66
CA GLY A 203 0.04 -2.23 18.03
C GLY A 203 -1.11 -1.55 17.28
N GLU A 204 -1.75 -2.23 16.32
CA GLU A 204 -2.88 -1.68 15.55
C GLU A 204 -4.21 -1.83 16.30
N THR A 205 -4.47 -0.95 17.24
CA THR A 205 -5.61 -1.02 18.16
C THR A 205 -6.99 -0.99 17.47
N TRP A 206 -7.05 -0.52 16.23
CA TRP A 206 -8.28 -0.47 15.43
C TRP A 206 -8.67 -1.84 14.83
N ARG A 207 -7.80 -2.85 14.87
CA ARG A 207 -8.04 -4.19 14.31
C ARG A 207 -8.66 -5.20 15.29
N GLY A 208 -9.10 -4.79 16.44
CA GLY A 208 -9.76 -5.67 17.41
C GLY A 208 -8.84 -6.21 18.51
N ASN A 209 -8.63 -7.53 18.59
CA ASN A 209 -7.83 -8.14 19.65
C ASN A 209 -6.34 -7.81 19.47
N VAL A 210 -5.88 -6.71 20.05
CA VAL A 210 -4.51 -6.23 19.97
C VAL A 210 -3.86 -6.28 21.33
N ARG A 211 -2.64 -6.81 21.38
CA ARG A 211 -1.75 -6.71 22.52
C ARG A 211 -0.62 -5.73 22.20
N LEU A 212 -0.47 -4.69 23.02
CA LEU A 212 0.63 -3.76 22.86
C LEU A 212 1.94 -4.42 23.26
N ARG A 213 2.95 -4.31 22.41
CA ARG A 213 4.30 -4.85 22.63
C ARG A 213 5.34 -3.75 22.45
N THR A 214 6.42 -3.81 23.24
CA THR A 214 7.59 -2.97 23.01
C THR A 214 8.24 -3.33 21.68
N PRO A 215 9.07 -2.44 21.08
CA PRO A 215 9.83 -2.77 19.87
C PRO A 215 10.64 -4.06 19.99
N TYR A 216 11.25 -4.31 21.15
CA TYR A 216 12.00 -5.53 21.42
C TYR A 216 11.10 -6.79 21.40
N GLN A 217 9.93 -6.73 22.04
CA GLN A 217 8.95 -7.83 22.02
C GLN A 217 8.44 -8.10 20.62
N HIS A 218 8.19 -7.06 19.80
CA HIS A 218 7.84 -7.24 18.39
C HIS A 218 8.97 -7.89 17.59
N ALA A 219 10.24 -7.51 17.83
CA ALA A 219 11.39 -8.11 17.17
C ALA A 219 11.51 -9.61 17.52
N ARG A 220 11.34 -9.95 18.78
CA ARG A 220 11.37 -11.36 19.26
C ARG A 220 10.23 -12.17 18.65
N LEU A 221 8.98 -11.69 18.73
CA LEU A 221 7.80 -12.36 18.18
C LEU A 221 7.98 -12.71 16.68
N ARG A 222 8.68 -11.84 15.91
CA ARG A 222 8.91 -11.98 14.47
C ARG A 222 10.23 -12.64 14.12
N ALA A 223 10.96 -13.18 15.12
CA ALA A 223 12.29 -13.78 14.96
C ALA A 223 13.32 -12.85 14.27
N ARG A 224 13.21 -11.52 14.54
CA ARG A 224 14.12 -10.50 14.02
C ARG A 224 15.29 -10.27 14.99
N ASP A 225 16.20 -11.24 15.07
CA ASP A 225 17.37 -11.17 15.96
C ASP A 225 18.34 -10.03 15.59
N ASP A 226 18.36 -9.62 14.33
CA ASP A 226 19.11 -8.47 13.82
C ASP A 226 18.61 -7.16 14.46
N VAL A 227 17.29 -6.96 14.50
CA VAL A 227 16.63 -5.78 15.09
C VAL A 227 16.70 -5.84 16.61
N ALA A 228 16.45 -7.01 17.21
CA ALA A 228 16.53 -7.20 18.66
C ALA A 228 17.91 -6.79 19.21
N ARG A 229 18.99 -7.21 18.53
CA ARG A 229 20.36 -6.83 18.88
C ARG A 229 20.59 -5.33 18.81
N VAL A 230 20.09 -4.65 17.78
CA VAL A 230 20.24 -3.20 17.66
C VAL A 230 19.48 -2.47 18.75
N LEU A 231 18.30 -2.93 19.13
CA LEU A 231 17.55 -2.36 20.25
C LEU A 231 18.32 -2.52 21.57
N GLU A 232 18.93 -3.71 21.82
CA GLU A 232 19.82 -3.93 22.98
C GLU A 232 21.03 -2.97 22.96
N GLU A 233 21.72 -2.85 21.82
CA GLU A 233 22.88 -1.95 21.66
C GLU A 233 22.52 -0.48 21.95
N LEU A 234 21.29 -0.07 21.61
CA LEU A 234 20.76 1.28 21.84
C LEU A 234 20.19 1.47 23.25
N GLY A 235 20.14 0.41 24.07
CA GLY A 235 19.73 0.48 25.47
C GLY A 235 18.22 0.29 25.74
N ALA A 236 17.48 -0.26 24.77
CA ALA A 236 16.08 -0.63 24.98
C ALA A 236 15.92 -1.74 26.02
N SER A 237 14.75 -1.81 26.65
CA SER A 237 14.38 -2.91 27.55
C SER A 237 14.31 -4.24 26.78
N THR A 238 14.92 -5.29 27.35
CA THR A 238 14.97 -6.65 26.76
C THR A 238 13.97 -7.61 27.42
N GLU A 239 12.95 -7.09 28.10
CA GLU A 239 11.90 -7.91 28.69
C GLU A 239 11.10 -8.65 27.62
N VAL A 240 11.02 -10.00 27.74
CA VAL A 240 10.33 -10.87 26.80
C VAL A 240 8.94 -11.26 27.32
N ASP A 241 8.03 -11.52 26.39
CA ASP A 241 6.72 -12.06 26.68
C ASP A 241 6.71 -13.59 26.46
N THR A 242 6.59 -14.35 27.55
CA THR A 242 6.58 -15.82 27.49
C THR A 242 5.38 -16.40 26.75
N ALA A 243 4.28 -15.63 26.61
CA ALA A 243 3.10 -16.06 25.84
C ALA A 243 3.36 -16.09 24.33
N ASP A 244 4.39 -15.40 23.85
CA ASP A 244 4.76 -15.34 22.44
C ASP A 244 5.74 -16.45 22.00
N ALA A 245 6.31 -17.21 22.95
CA ALA A 245 7.40 -18.15 22.67
C ALA A 245 7.05 -19.22 21.60
N GLY A 246 5.81 -19.73 21.60
CA GLY A 246 5.37 -20.69 20.57
C GLY A 246 5.23 -20.07 19.18
N ILE A 247 4.81 -18.83 19.12
CA ILE A 247 4.68 -18.08 17.85
C ILE A 247 6.07 -17.68 17.33
N GLU A 248 6.99 -17.27 18.21
CA GLU A 248 8.39 -17.04 17.86
C GLU A 248 9.03 -18.29 17.23
N SER A 249 8.74 -19.50 17.76
CA SER A 249 9.23 -20.75 17.17
C SER A 249 8.70 -20.92 15.73
N LEU A 250 7.41 -20.68 15.47
CA LEU A 250 6.85 -20.72 14.12
C LEU A 250 7.51 -19.71 13.17
N ALA A 251 7.78 -18.50 13.67
CA ALA A 251 8.48 -17.48 12.89
C ALA A 251 9.90 -17.88 12.50
N ARG A 252 10.54 -18.78 13.27
CA ARG A 252 11.86 -19.38 12.99
C ARG A 252 11.80 -20.63 12.11
N GLY A 253 10.61 -21.12 11.75
CA GLY A 253 10.42 -22.39 11.07
C GLY A 253 10.65 -23.60 11.97
N GLU A 254 10.43 -23.44 13.27
CA GLU A 254 10.60 -24.47 14.27
C GLU A 254 9.22 -24.94 14.77
N ARG A 255 9.13 -26.20 15.14
CA ARG A 255 7.90 -26.70 15.82
C ARG A 255 7.81 -26.12 17.22
N PRO A 256 6.66 -25.54 17.60
CA PRO A 256 6.48 -25.01 18.95
C PRO A 256 6.67 -26.09 20.02
N THR A 257 7.50 -25.81 21.01
CA THR A 257 7.66 -26.69 22.19
C THR A 257 6.74 -26.29 23.34
N THR A 258 6.17 -25.07 23.26
CA THR A 258 5.19 -24.55 24.19
C THR A 258 3.79 -24.64 23.58
N ARG A 259 2.77 -24.80 24.44
CA ARG A 259 1.37 -24.78 23.97
C ARG A 259 1.06 -23.40 23.40
N LEU A 260 0.49 -23.38 22.20
CA LEU A 260 -0.01 -22.14 21.59
C LEU A 260 -1.23 -21.62 22.38
N PRO A 261 -1.46 -20.28 22.39
CA PRO A 261 -2.66 -19.71 22.99
C PRO A 261 -3.93 -20.25 22.32
N GLU A 262 -5.05 -20.24 23.03
CA GLU A 262 -6.35 -20.67 22.49
C GLU A 262 -6.92 -19.65 21.47
N THR A 263 -6.56 -18.41 21.62
CA THR A 263 -6.90 -17.30 20.71
C THR A 263 -5.65 -16.50 20.41
N PHE A 264 -5.50 -16.04 19.18
CA PHE A 264 -4.37 -15.24 18.73
C PHE A 264 -4.78 -13.77 18.65
N ASP A 265 -3.90 -12.89 19.09
CA ASP A 265 -4.02 -11.47 18.76
C ASP A 265 -3.57 -11.19 17.30
N VAL A 266 -3.83 -9.97 16.82
CA VAL A 266 -3.57 -9.58 15.43
C VAL A 266 -2.10 -9.78 15.04
N ASP A 267 -1.15 -9.41 15.90
CA ASP A 267 0.28 -9.55 15.61
C ASP A 267 0.71 -11.02 15.54
N GLN A 268 0.16 -11.88 16.42
CA GLN A 268 0.40 -13.32 16.38
C GLN A 268 -0.16 -13.94 15.10
N GLN A 269 -1.36 -13.53 14.69
CA GLN A 269 -1.97 -13.99 13.43
C GLN A 269 -1.11 -13.59 12.23
N GLU A 270 -0.64 -12.34 12.18
CA GLU A 270 0.27 -11.88 11.13
C GLU A 270 1.54 -12.73 11.06
N VAL A 271 2.16 -13.01 12.20
CA VAL A 271 3.39 -13.82 12.25
C VAL A 271 3.16 -15.24 11.76
N ILE A 272 2.05 -15.86 12.13
CA ILE A 272 1.68 -17.22 11.64
C ILE A 272 1.53 -17.22 10.12
N VAL A 273 0.80 -16.25 9.54
CA VAL A 273 0.63 -16.15 8.08
C VAL A 273 1.97 -15.88 7.41
N LEU A 274 2.77 -14.93 7.93
CA LEU A 274 4.10 -14.62 7.37
C LEU A 274 5.07 -15.82 7.45
N ALA A 275 4.99 -16.65 8.49
CA ALA A 275 5.79 -17.87 8.57
C ALA A 275 5.42 -18.85 7.43
N ALA A 276 4.15 -19.03 7.15
CA ALA A 276 3.69 -19.86 6.01
C ALA A 276 4.20 -19.28 4.66
N LEU A 277 4.06 -17.98 4.44
CA LEU A 277 4.53 -17.28 3.23
C LEU A 277 6.06 -17.33 3.05
N ARG A 278 6.82 -17.45 4.13
CA ARG A 278 8.29 -17.58 4.13
C ARG A 278 8.80 -19.01 3.95
N GLY A 279 7.91 -19.98 3.75
CA GLY A 279 8.26 -21.36 3.46
C GLY A 279 8.11 -22.34 4.63
N HIS A 280 7.65 -21.90 5.80
CA HIS A 280 7.44 -22.72 7.00
C HIS A 280 6.00 -23.30 7.05
N LEU A 281 5.46 -23.63 5.87
CA LEU A 281 4.06 -24.07 5.74
C LEU A 281 3.77 -25.33 6.56
N ASP A 282 4.70 -26.29 6.60
CA ASP A 282 4.45 -27.57 7.25
C ASP A 282 4.34 -27.40 8.78
N GLU A 283 5.22 -26.59 9.37
CA GLU A 283 5.21 -26.25 10.79
C GLU A 283 3.95 -25.49 11.18
N VAL A 284 3.53 -24.53 10.33
CA VAL A 284 2.31 -23.76 10.53
C VAL A 284 1.07 -24.63 10.43
N VAL A 285 0.94 -25.46 9.39
CA VAL A 285 -0.23 -26.32 9.19
C VAL A 285 -0.33 -27.37 10.29
N ASP A 286 0.80 -27.94 10.74
CA ASP A 286 0.84 -28.87 11.87
C ASP A 286 0.39 -28.22 13.19
N ALA A 287 0.68 -26.93 13.37
CA ALA A 287 0.38 -26.20 14.60
C ALA A 287 -1.05 -25.59 14.63
N VAL A 288 -1.53 -25.04 13.51
CA VAL A 288 -2.79 -24.28 13.47
C VAL A 288 -3.77 -24.72 12.38
N GLY A 289 -3.38 -25.62 11.48
CA GLY A 289 -4.22 -26.16 10.40
C GLY A 289 -4.16 -25.37 9.09
N SER A 290 -4.50 -26.04 7.96
CA SER A 290 -4.43 -25.48 6.60
C SER A 290 -5.43 -24.35 6.36
N GLY A 291 -6.55 -24.33 7.09
CA GLY A 291 -7.61 -23.32 6.97
C GLY A 291 -7.46 -22.14 7.94
N PHE A 292 -6.28 -21.98 8.57
CA PHE A 292 -6.05 -20.86 9.50
C PHE A 292 -6.37 -19.53 8.84
N ARG A 293 -7.11 -18.67 9.55
CA ARG A 293 -7.45 -17.31 9.13
C ARG A 293 -6.71 -16.31 9.99
N GLY A 294 -6.16 -15.29 9.34
CA GLY A 294 -5.37 -14.28 10.02
C GLY A 294 -5.32 -12.99 9.22
N VAL A 295 -4.44 -12.08 9.62
CA VAL A 295 -4.20 -10.79 8.95
C VAL A 295 -2.73 -10.64 8.60
N VAL A 296 -2.42 -9.89 7.55
CA VAL A 296 -1.07 -9.53 7.14
C VAL A 296 -1.02 -8.03 6.88
N GLY A 297 -0.13 -7.34 7.56
CA GLY A 297 0.33 -5.97 7.34
C GLY A 297 -0.56 -5.04 6.52
N GLY A 298 -1.72 -4.59 6.98
CA GLY A 298 -2.64 -3.76 6.22
C GLY A 298 -3.68 -4.54 5.40
N SER A 299 -3.49 -5.84 5.14
CA SER A 299 -4.48 -6.66 4.44
C SER A 299 -5.68 -6.99 5.32
N PRO A 300 -6.88 -7.10 4.73
CA PRO A 300 -8.05 -7.61 5.43
C PRO A 300 -7.81 -9.05 5.94
N GLU A 301 -8.64 -9.48 6.88
CA GLU A 301 -8.63 -10.86 7.36
C GLU A 301 -8.91 -11.85 6.22
N GLY A 302 -8.10 -12.90 6.11
CA GLY A 302 -8.21 -13.93 5.08
C GLY A 302 -7.61 -15.26 5.51
N SER A 303 -7.86 -16.30 4.73
CA SER A 303 -7.22 -17.60 4.89
C SER A 303 -5.79 -17.59 4.35
N LEU A 304 -5.01 -18.65 4.69
CA LEU A 304 -3.66 -18.80 4.13
C LEU A 304 -3.66 -18.83 2.58
N VAL A 305 -4.71 -19.42 1.96
CA VAL A 305 -4.85 -19.44 0.49
C VAL A 305 -5.07 -18.02 -0.06
N GLU A 306 -5.91 -17.24 0.59
CA GLU A 306 -6.20 -15.87 0.21
C GLU A 306 -4.95 -14.98 0.30
N HIS A 307 -4.16 -15.14 1.35
CA HIS A 307 -2.87 -14.43 1.48
C HIS A 307 -1.84 -14.86 0.44
N ALA A 308 -1.73 -16.17 0.14
CA ALA A 308 -0.86 -16.67 -0.93
C ALA A 308 -1.28 -16.13 -2.30
N ALA A 309 -2.58 -16.03 -2.55
CA ALA A 309 -3.12 -15.44 -3.78
C ALA A 309 -2.85 -13.92 -3.87
N TRP A 310 -2.96 -13.19 -2.77
CA TRP A 310 -2.63 -11.77 -2.69
C TRP A 310 -1.17 -11.47 -3.09
N VAL A 311 -0.23 -12.31 -2.65
CA VAL A 311 1.19 -12.13 -3.00
C VAL A 311 1.59 -12.76 -4.34
N GLY A 312 0.65 -13.44 -5.02
CA GLY A 312 0.90 -14.09 -6.32
C GLY A 312 1.78 -15.36 -6.24
N ASP A 313 1.77 -16.07 -5.09
CA ASP A 313 2.54 -17.31 -4.88
C ASP A 313 1.71 -18.54 -5.29
N ALA A 314 1.76 -18.88 -6.58
CA ALA A 314 1.04 -20.04 -7.14
C ALA A 314 1.46 -21.36 -6.48
N THR A 315 2.75 -21.54 -6.16
CA THR A 315 3.26 -22.76 -5.54
C THR A 315 2.67 -22.94 -4.14
N LEU A 316 2.57 -21.88 -3.35
CA LEU A 316 1.99 -21.93 -2.03
C LEU A 316 0.47 -22.19 -2.10
N VAL A 317 -0.24 -21.58 -3.07
CA VAL A 317 -1.66 -21.86 -3.33
C VAL A 317 -1.86 -23.35 -3.60
N GLU A 318 -1.10 -23.94 -4.54
CA GLU A 318 -1.17 -25.38 -4.85
C GLU A 318 -0.93 -26.26 -3.61
N ARG A 319 0.11 -25.95 -2.82
CA ARG A 319 0.47 -26.72 -1.62
C ARG A 319 -0.62 -26.65 -0.54
N LEU A 320 -1.28 -25.52 -0.38
CA LEU A 320 -2.39 -25.33 0.57
C LEU A 320 -3.63 -26.10 0.14
N LEU A 321 -4.02 -25.99 -1.14
CA LEU A 321 -5.15 -26.74 -1.70
C LEU A 321 -4.92 -28.27 -1.61
N ALA A 322 -3.70 -28.73 -1.88
CA ALA A 322 -3.32 -30.14 -1.72
C ALA A 322 -3.42 -30.64 -0.26
N ARG A 323 -3.40 -29.74 0.73
CA ARG A 323 -3.61 -30.04 2.16
C ARG A 323 -5.06 -29.86 2.61
N GLY A 324 -6.00 -29.70 1.67
CA GLY A 324 -7.42 -29.58 1.94
C GLY A 324 -7.89 -28.19 2.36
N ALA A 325 -7.09 -27.13 2.11
CA ALA A 325 -7.57 -25.77 2.26
C ALA A 325 -8.63 -25.47 1.19
N GLU A 326 -9.67 -24.71 1.55
CA GLU A 326 -10.69 -24.27 0.60
C GLU A 326 -10.22 -23.03 -0.16
N PRO A 327 -10.49 -22.92 -1.48
CA PRO A 327 -10.06 -21.77 -2.28
C PRO A 327 -10.78 -20.46 -1.88
N GLY A 328 -11.98 -20.54 -1.28
CA GLY A 328 -12.72 -19.35 -0.82
C GLY A 328 -12.88 -18.27 -1.89
N VAL A 329 -12.57 -17.03 -1.55
CA VAL A 329 -12.59 -15.87 -2.45
C VAL A 329 -11.18 -15.48 -2.95
N ALA A 330 -10.24 -16.42 -2.93
CA ALA A 330 -8.83 -16.16 -3.22
C ALA A 330 -8.57 -15.58 -4.63
N LEU A 331 -9.44 -15.86 -5.63
CA LEU A 331 -9.30 -15.26 -6.96
C LEU A 331 -9.49 -13.72 -6.92
N GLY A 332 -10.40 -13.22 -6.09
CA GLY A 332 -10.55 -11.79 -5.85
C GLY A 332 -9.30 -11.18 -5.19
N TRP A 333 -8.69 -11.91 -4.26
CA TRP A 333 -7.42 -11.49 -3.65
C TRP A 333 -6.26 -11.46 -4.65
N ALA A 334 -6.19 -12.43 -5.58
CA ALA A 334 -5.20 -12.40 -6.66
C ALA A 334 -5.42 -11.20 -7.59
N ALA A 335 -6.66 -10.88 -7.95
CA ALA A 335 -6.99 -9.71 -8.75
C ALA A 335 -6.52 -8.41 -8.07
N HIS A 336 -6.91 -8.22 -6.81
CA HIS A 336 -6.52 -7.06 -6.03
C HIS A 336 -5.01 -6.98 -5.78
N GLY A 337 -4.35 -8.11 -5.52
CA GLY A 337 -2.89 -8.20 -5.35
C GLY A 337 -2.12 -7.83 -6.62
N SER A 338 -2.61 -8.24 -7.80
CA SER A 338 -1.95 -7.94 -9.09
C SER A 338 -1.81 -6.45 -9.35
N ARG A 339 -2.69 -5.63 -8.77
CA ARG A 339 -2.70 -4.17 -8.88
C ARG A 339 -1.97 -3.48 -7.73
N ASN A 340 -2.12 -3.96 -6.49
CA ASN A 340 -1.80 -3.20 -5.30
C ASN A 340 -0.61 -3.75 -4.49
N HIS A 341 -0.20 -5.01 -4.70
CA HIS A 341 0.87 -5.62 -3.89
C HIS A 341 2.26 -5.02 -4.19
N GLY A 342 2.49 -4.52 -5.43
CA GLY A 342 3.73 -3.85 -5.81
C GLY A 342 4.96 -4.75 -5.98
N ALA A 343 4.91 -6.03 -5.60
CA ALA A 343 5.95 -7.01 -5.83
C ALA A 343 5.59 -7.96 -6.98
N PRO A 344 6.56 -8.53 -7.70
CA PRO A 344 6.30 -9.48 -8.77
C PRO A 344 5.69 -10.77 -8.20
N GLY A 345 4.56 -11.19 -8.78
CA GLY A 345 3.89 -12.47 -8.50
C GLY A 345 3.36 -13.11 -9.77
N ASP A 346 3.16 -14.42 -9.78
CA ASP A 346 2.54 -15.13 -10.90
C ASP A 346 1.02 -15.23 -10.73
N TYR A 347 0.36 -14.11 -10.85
CA TYR A 347 -1.09 -14.01 -10.66
C TYR A 347 -1.91 -14.79 -11.70
N VAL A 348 -1.36 -15.03 -12.89
CA VAL A 348 -2.00 -15.85 -13.92
C VAL A 348 -1.98 -17.31 -13.48
N ALA A 349 -0.84 -17.85 -13.03
CA ALA A 349 -0.75 -19.21 -12.53
C ALA A 349 -1.62 -19.41 -11.27
N VAL A 350 -1.68 -18.41 -10.38
CA VAL A 350 -2.60 -18.41 -9.22
C VAL A 350 -4.04 -18.52 -9.70
N ALA A 351 -4.46 -17.72 -10.67
CA ALA A 351 -5.83 -17.73 -11.19
C ALA A 351 -6.17 -19.08 -11.85
N GLU A 352 -5.26 -19.64 -12.65
CA GLU A 352 -5.43 -20.96 -13.27
C GLU A 352 -5.64 -22.05 -12.20
N THR A 353 -4.81 -22.05 -11.17
CA THR A 353 -4.90 -22.99 -10.06
C THR A 353 -6.22 -22.86 -9.30
N LEU A 354 -6.66 -21.64 -8.99
CA LEU A 354 -7.88 -21.36 -8.25
C LEU A 354 -9.14 -21.69 -9.07
N VAL A 355 -9.14 -21.39 -10.37
CA VAL A 355 -10.26 -21.75 -11.28
C VAL A 355 -10.36 -23.26 -11.43
N ALA A 356 -9.24 -23.99 -11.53
CA ALA A 356 -9.22 -25.44 -11.51
C ALA A 356 -9.76 -26.01 -10.18
N ALA A 357 -9.61 -25.30 -9.08
CA ALA A 357 -10.15 -25.65 -7.76
C ALA A 357 -11.60 -25.19 -7.54
N GLY A 358 -12.25 -24.55 -8.52
CA GLY A 358 -13.67 -24.20 -8.51
C GLY A 358 -14.02 -22.74 -8.31
N ASN A 359 -13.04 -21.81 -8.29
CA ASN A 359 -13.37 -20.39 -8.32
C ASN A 359 -13.98 -20.00 -9.67
N ALA A 360 -15.02 -19.16 -9.64
CA ALA A 360 -15.64 -18.62 -10.85
C ALA A 360 -14.91 -17.34 -11.32
N VAL A 361 -14.82 -17.17 -12.64
CA VAL A 361 -14.37 -15.90 -13.24
C VAL A 361 -15.59 -15.01 -13.40
N GLU A 362 -15.60 -13.88 -12.70
CA GLU A 362 -16.72 -12.93 -12.69
C GLU A 362 -16.26 -11.56 -13.24
N PRO A 363 -17.15 -10.80 -13.91
CA PRO A 363 -16.81 -9.49 -14.52
C PRO A 363 -16.22 -8.47 -13.52
N GLY A 364 -16.65 -8.52 -12.27
CA GLY A 364 -16.15 -7.62 -11.20
C GLY A 364 -14.66 -7.73 -10.93
N LEU A 365 -14.03 -8.87 -11.24
CA LEU A 365 -12.60 -9.09 -11.07
C LEU A 365 -11.75 -8.15 -11.95
N LEU A 366 -12.28 -7.70 -13.10
CA LEU A 366 -11.58 -6.76 -13.98
C LEU A 366 -11.39 -5.37 -13.35
N ASP A 367 -12.26 -4.99 -12.42
CA ASP A 367 -12.14 -3.69 -11.75
C ASP A 367 -10.94 -3.64 -10.79
N ASP A 368 -10.51 -4.79 -10.29
CA ASP A 368 -9.40 -4.94 -9.33
C ASP A 368 -8.11 -5.49 -9.96
N ALA A 369 -8.20 -6.15 -11.11
CA ALA A 369 -7.03 -6.75 -11.77
C ALA A 369 -6.22 -5.74 -12.60
N GLU A 370 -4.92 -6.00 -12.74
CA GLU A 370 -4.00 -5.24 -13.59
C GLU A 370 -3.03 -6.18 -14.34
N GLY A 371 -2.37 -5.65 -15.38
CA GLY A 371 -1.33 -6.34 -16.14
C GLY A 371 -1.76 -7.65 -16.81
N PRO A 372 -0.92 -8.71 -16.74
CA PRO A 372 -1.22 -9.99 -17.40
C PRO A 372 -2.50 -10.66 -16.90
N LEU A 373 -2.81 -10.51 -15.60
CA LEU A 373 -4.03 -11.10 -15.04
C LEU A 373 -5.30 -10.43 -15.62
N TYR A 374 -5.29 -9.12 -15.81
CA TYR A 374 -6.41 -8.43 -16.46
C TYR A 374 -6.70 -9.03 -17.84
N ALA A 375 -5.67 -9.18 -18.68
CA ALA A 375 -5.82 -9.75 -20.03
C ALA A 375 -6.33 -11.20 -19.98
N TRP A 376 -5.82 -12.00 -19.05
CA TRP A 376 -6.23 -13.39 -18.85
C TRP A 376 -7.70 -13.52 -18.42
N LEU A 377 -8.19 -12.62 -17.56
CA LEU A 377 -9.60 -12.56 -17.11
C LEU A 377 -10.53 -12.08 -18.24
N ASP A 378 -10.13 -11.02 -18.97
CA ASP A 378 -10.91 -10.42 -20.08
C ASP A 378 -11.19 -11.45 -21.19
N GLU A 379 -10.19 -12.27 -21.56
CA GLU A 379 -10.34 -13.35 -22.53
C GLU A 379 -11.34 -14.46 -22.13
N ARG A 380 -11.67 -14.57 -20.87
CA ARG A 380 -12.53 -15.66 -20.30
C ARG A 380 -13.92 -15.20 -19.91
N LEU A 381 -14.16 -13.90 -19.98
CA LEU A 381 -15.49 -13.34 -19.75
C LEU A 381 -16.28 -13.28 -21.05
N PRO A 382 -17.59 -13.56 -21.04
CA PRO A 382 -18.43 -13.38 -22.22
C PRO A 382 -18.56 -11.91 -22.59
N ASP A 383 -18.63 -11.62 -23.90
CA ASP A 383 -18.88 -10.29 -24.47
C ASP A 383 -20.16 -9.63 -23.95
#